data_b10f6d5c285ac6311f92911e09110a49
#
_entry.id   b10f6d5c285ac6311f92911e09110a49
#
_cell.length_a   1.000
_cell.length_b   1.000
_cell.length_c   1.000
_cell.angle_alpha   90.00
_cell.angle_beta   90.00
_cell.angle_gamma   90.00
#
_symmetry.space_group_name_H-M   'P 1'
#
loop_
_entity.id
_entity.type
_entity.pdbx_description
1 polymer ?
#
loop_
_entity_poly.entity_id
_entity_poly.type
_entity_poly.pdbx_seq_one_letter_code
_entity_poly.pdbx_strand_id
1 'polypeptide(L)'
;MSDKERARIDLSAVLGVVLAVPVVASSLLVLGLLGKLLWPAYFWVLPAGWALAGAITFVPAYEYLVLSVLLKMREPSQRELTWLTPSWAAVCAAAGVDGGRYRLWVEPSRELNAFAAGGRTVAVTRAALDLERPGLEAILAHELGHHLSGHTRANLLVHWLGLPARVLARLIRLLAWVVPHVGRVFRSFGRSAEVLVTVLLSLGILTALAFLDPWLLLTPLLGPVLAWSKRLGEYRADRMAARLGYGRELALLLKAWNLRDRGDERRLWSRLMAGHPAHIDRVKRLKDLGVRL
;
A
#
# COMPACT_ATOMS: atom_id res chain seq x y z
N MET A 1 17.82 16.18 15.65
CA MET A 1 16.89 16.55 14.57
C MET A 1 16.21 17.84 14.98
N SER A 2 16.42 18.94 14.26
CA SER A 2 15.88 20.26 14.65
C SER A 2 14.36 20.31 14.46
N ASP A 3 13.66 21.15 15.26
CA ASP A 3 12.19 21.32 15.13
C ASP A 3 11.76 21.79 13.73
N LYS A 4 12.67 22.43 12.98
CA LYS A 4 12.45 22.81 11.57
C LYS A 4 12.37 21.62 10.61
N GLU A 5 12.97 20.47 10.93
CA GLU A 5 12.85 19.25 10.12
C GLU A 5 11.54 18.48 10.41
N ARG A 6 10.97 18.65 11.61
CA ARG A 6 9.65 18.07 11.98
C ARG A 6 8.46 18.79 11.32
N ALA A 7 8.63 20.05 10.96
CA ALA A 7 7.56 20.91 10.43
C ALA A 7 7.45 20.89 8.89
N ARG A 8 8.34 20.24 8.17
CA ARG A 8 8.18 20.07 6.73
C ARG A 8 7.09 19.03 6.51
N ILE A 9 5.88 19.53 6.23
CA ILE A 9 4.82 18.69 5.61
C ILE A 9 5.47 17.98 4.45
N ASP A 10 5.53 16.66 4.54
CA ASP A 10 6.24 15.87 3.55
C ASP A 10 5.51 15.98 2.22
N LEU A 11 6.10 16.67 1.26
CA LEU A 11 5.54 16.89 -0.08
C LEU A 11 5.04 15.58 -0.72
N SER A 12 5.64 14.43 -0.40
CA SER A 12 5.17 13.14 -0.94
C SER A 12 3.93 12.62 -0.22
N ALA A 13 3.74 12.94 1.08
CA ALA A 13 2.50 12.63 1.77
C ALA A 13 1.36 13.45 1.16
N VAL A 14 1.57 14.76 0.96
CA VAL A 14 0.62 15.64 0.28
C VAL A 14 0.35 15.14 -1.13
N LEU A 15 1.38 14.83 -1.90
CA LEU A 15 1.23 14.29 -3.25
C LEU A 15 0.45 12.97 -3.26
N GLY A 16 0.72 12.07 -2.31
CA GLY A 16 -0.02 10.81 -2.15
C GLY A 16 -1.52 11.04 -1.90
N VAL A 17 -1.86 12.01 -1.06
CA VAL A 17 -3.26 12.40 -0.80
C VAL A 17 -3.89 13.03 -2.04
N VAL A 18 -3.21 13.97 -2.70
CA VAL A 18 -3.70 14.62 -3.92
C VAL A 18 -3.97 13.59 -5.03
N LEU A 19 -3.04 12.67 -5.24
CA LEU A 19 -3.20 11.61 -6.23
C LEU A 19 -4.28 10.58 -5.87
N ALA A 20 -4.69 10.52 -4.61
CA ALA A 20 -5.80 9.67 -4.18
C ALA A 20 -7.18 10.32 -4.40
N VAL A 21 -7.24 11.64 -4.62
CA VAL A 21 -8.49 12.39 -4.80
C VAL A 21 -9.41 11.75 -5.85
N PRO A 22 -8.95 11.37 -7.06
CA PRO A 22 -9.82 10.73 -8.05
C PRO A 22 -10.46 9.43 -7.54
N VAL A 23 -9.69 8.59 -6.84
CA VAL A 23 -10.21 7.32 -6.29
C VAL A 23 -11.21 7.57 -5.17
N VAL A 24 -10.99 8.58 -4.34
CA VAL A 24 -11.94 8.99 -3.29
C VAL A 24 -13.20 9.58 -3.93
N ALA A 25 -13.06 10.44 -4.93
CA ALA A 25 -14.18 11.01 -5.66
C ALA A 25 -15.05 9.93 -6.33
N SER A 26 -14.42 8.96 -7.01
CA SER A 26 -15.11 7.78 -7.54
C SER A 26 -15.85 7.00 -6.46
N SER A 27 -15.25 6.82 -5.29
CA SER A 27 -15.90 6.12 -4.18
C SER A 27 -17.15 6.84 -3.71
N LEU A 28 -17.08 8.16 -3.53
CA LEU A 28 -18.23 8.99 -3.12
C LEU A 28 -19.31 9.01 -4.18
N LEU A 29 -18.94 9.05 -5.46
CA LEU A 29 -19.87 8.96 -6.59
C LEU A 29 -20.60 7.62 -6.59
N VAL A 30 -19.87 6.52 -6.46
CA VAL A 30 -20.46 5.16 -6.41
C VAL A 30 -21.46 5.05 -5.27
N LEU A 31 -21.11 5.54 -4.08
CA LEU A 31 -22.01 5.55 -2.93
C LEU A 31 -23.20 6.48 -3.13
N GLY A 32 -22.99 7.64 -3.78
CA GLY A 32 -24.08 8.57 -4.13
C GLY A 32 -25.07 7.96 -5.14
N LEU A 33 -24.58 7.25 -6.16
CA LEU A 33 -25.41 6.54 -7.12
C LEU A 33 -26.19 5.40 -6.44
N LEU A 34 -25.55 4.64 -5.57
CA LEU A 34 -26.19 3.61 -4.76
C LEU A 34 -27.25 4.24 -3.82
N GLY A 35 -26.92 5.37 -3.20
CA GLY A 35 -27.87 6.13 -2.40
C GLY A 35 -29.09 6.58 -3.19
N LYS A 36 -28.90 7.09 -4.41
CA LYS A 36 -30.02 7.45 -5.31
C LYS A 36 -30.91 6.28 -5.65
N LEU A 37 -30.35 5.10 -5.80
CA LEU A 37 -31.11 3.88 -6.08
C LEU A 37 -31.94 3.44 -4.88
N LEU A 38 -31.37 3.52 -3.67
CA LEU A 38 -32.02 3.02 -2.44
C LEU A 38 -32.93 4.05 -1.78
N TRP A 39 -32.51 5.30 -1.69
CA TRP A 39 -33.21 6.42 -1.05
C TRP A 39 -32.99 7.71 -1.83
N PRO A 40 -33.76 7.97 -2.90
CA PRO A 40 -33.53 9.11 -3.79
C PRO A 40 -33.48 10.46 -3.08
N ALA A 41 -34.32 10.67 -2.06
CA ALA A 41 -34.36 11.92 -1.28
C ALA A 41 -33.14 12.12 -0.36
N TYR A 42 -32.49 11.03 0.04
CA TYR A 42 -31.39 11.03 1.01
C TYR A 42 -30.10 10.39 0.43
N PHE A 43 -29.90 10.51 -0.87
CA PHE A 43 -28.78 9.88 -1.57
C PHE A 43 -27.40 10.22 -1.00
N TRP A 44 -27.27 11.39 -0.39
CA TRP A 44 -26.05 11.90 0.22
C TRP A 44 -25.68 11.20 1.55
N VAL A 45 -26.63 10.52 2.19
CA VAL A 45 -26.42 9.86 3.50
C VAL A 45 -25.35 8.78 3.40
N LEU A 46 -25.33 7.98 2.32
CA LEU A 46 -24.31 6.93 2.15
C LEU A 46 -22.89 7.51 1.98
N PRO A 47 -22.61 8.45 1.05
CA PRO A 47 -21.27 9.01 0.94
C PRO A 47 -20.86 9.81 2.18
N ALA A 48 -21.77 10.57 2.80
CA ALA A 48 -21.47 11.31 4.03
C ALA A 48 -21.20 10.38 5.21
N GLY A 49 -22.04 9.36 5.41
CA GLY A 49 -21.84 8.35 6.45
C GLY A 49 -20.52 7.59 6.27
N TRP A 50 -20.18 7.23 5.02
CA TRP A 50 -18.89 6.58 4.70
C TRP A 50 -17.70 7.48 5.02
N ALA A 51 -17.78 8.76 4.66
CA ALA A 51 -16.71 9.73 4.94
C ALA A 51 -16.54 9.93 6.46
N LEU A 52 -17.63 10.07 7.21
CA LEU A 52 -17.60 10.17 8.67
C LEU A 52 -17.07 8.89 9.32
N ALA A 53 -17.49 7.72 8.81
CA ALA A 53 -16.98 6.44 9.29
C ALA A 53 -15.47 6.30 9.08
N GLY A 54 -14.87 7.07 8.17
CA GLY A 54 -13.40 7.17 8.03
C GLY A 54 -12.69 7.60 9.31
N ALA A 55 -13.36 8.32 10.21
CA ALA A 55 -12.82 8.68 11.53
C ALA A 55 -12.47 7.44 12.37
N ILE A 56 -13.12 6.29 12.13
CA ILE A 56 -12.81 5.02 12.82
C ILE A 56 -11.36 4.56 12.58
N THR A 57 -10.76 4.96 11.44
CA THR A 57 -9.38 4.61 11.12
C THR A 57 -8.36 5.23 12.10
N PHE A 58 -8.76 6.23 12.87
CA PHE A 58 -7.94 6.84 13.92
C PHE A 58 -8.12 6.18 15.29
N VAL A 59 -9.09 5.27 15.43
CA VAL A 59 -9.38 4.55 16.66
C VAL A 59 -8.42 3.37 16.81
N PRO A 60 -7.64 3.28 17.90
CA PRO A 60 -6.67 2.18 18.09
C PRO A 60 -7.29 0.77 18.07
N ALA A 61 -8.55 0.64 18.55
CA ALA A 61 -9.27 -0.63 18.54
C ALA A 61 -9.57 -1.11 17.10
N TYR A 62 -9.84 -0.18 16.18
CA TYR A 62 -10.03 -0.52 14.77
C TYR A 62 -8.72 -1.01 14.13
N GLU A 63 -7.60 -0.33 14.41
CA GLU A 63 -6.28 -0.76 13.94
C GLU A 63 -5.98 -2.18 14.45
N TYR A 64 -6.23 -2.45 15.73
CA TYR A 64 -6.08 -3.79 16.32
C TYR A 64 -6.94 -4.84 15.62
N LEU A 65 -8.22 -4.56 15.39
CA LEU A 65 -9.15 -5.46 14.71
C LEU A 65 -8.69 -5.80 13.29
N VAL A 66 -8.27 -4.78 12.52
CA VAL A 66 -7.77 -4.98 11.15
C VAL A 66 -6.54 -5.86 11.14
N LEU A 67 -5.59 -5.61 12.02
CA LEU A 67 -4.34 -6.36 12.09
C LEU A 67 -4.59 -7.82 12.51
N SER A 68 -5.37 -8.04 13.57
CA SER A 68 -5.58 -9.38 14.12
C SER A 68 -6.52 -10.24 13.27
N VAL A 69 -7.63 -9.66 12.76
CA VAL A 69 -8.66 -10.44 12.05
C VAL A 69 -8.41 -10.49 10.55
N LEU A 70 -8.20 -9.31 9.90
CA LEU A 70 -8.05 -9.28 8.44
C LEU A 70 -6.67 -9.68 7.98
N LEU A 71 -5.62 -9.24 8.67
CA LEU A 71 -4.24 -9.53 8.31
C LEU A 71 -3.66 -10.72 9.07
N LYS A 72 -4.46 -11.33 9.98
CA LYS A 72 -4.08 -12.51 10.77
C LYS A 72 -2.74 -12.35 11.51
N MET A 73 -2.43 -11.12 11.90
CA MET A 73 -1.26 -10.81 12.70
C MET A 73 -1.53 -11.12 14.17
N ARG A 74 -0.47 -11.32 14.91
CA ARG A 74 -0.52 -11.55 16.34
C ARG A 74 0.49 -10.71 17.11
N GLU A 75 0.27 -10.52 18.38
CA GLU A 75 1.28 -9.96 19.27
C GLU A 75 2.49 -10.89 19.35
N PRO A 76 3.70 -10.33 19.51
CA PRO A 76 4.90 -11.12 19.68
C PRO A 76 4.81 -11.97 20.95
N SER A 77 5.26 -13.21 20.89
CA SER A 77 5.48 -14.05 22.08
C SER A 77 6.62 -13.49 22.94
N GLN A 78 6.71 -13.90 24.20
CA GLN A 78 7.79 -13.48 25.12
C GLN A 78 9.18 -13.77 24.53
N ARG A 79 9.33 -14.92 23.87
CA ARG A 79 10.60 -15.30 23.23
C ARG A 79 10.95 -14.36 22.06
N GLU A 80 9.96 -13.94 21.27
CA GLU A 80 10.17 -13.00 20.15
C GLU A 80 10.46 -11.59 20.66
N LEU A 81 9.85 -11.19 21.79
CA LEU A 81 10.13 -9.91 22.43
C LEU A 81 11.58 -9.80 22.91
N THR A 82 12.23 -10.90 23.29
CA THR A 82 13.65 -10.86 23.69
C THR A 82 14.58 -10.39 22.57
N TRP A 83 14.20 -10.61 21.32
CA TRP A 83 14.92 -10.14 20.13
C TRP A 83 14.39 -8.79 19.61
N LEU A 84 13.09 -8.67 19.54
CA LEU A 84 12.45 -7.54 18.88
C LEU A 84 12.53 -6.27 19.71
N THR A 85 12.33 -6.37 21.04
CA THR A 85 12.32 -5.19 21.92
C THR A 85 13.67 -4.48 21.98
N PRO A 86 14.81 -5.17 22.18
CA PRO A 86 16.11 -4.49 22.19
C PRO A 86 16.48 -3.86 20.84
N SER A 87 16.15 -4.54 19.72
CA SER A 87 16.40 -4.03 18.38
C SER A 87 15.55 -2.79 18.10
N TRP A 88 14.27 -2.83 18.47
CA TRP A 88 13.38 -1.67 18.34
C TRP A 88 13.84 -0.48 19.21
N ALA A 89 14.21 -0.77 20.47
CA ALA A 89 14.71 0.26 21.38
C ALA A 89 15.99 0.95 20.84
N ALA A 90 16.92 0.18 20.25
CA ALA A 90 18.13 0.71 19.65
C ALA A 90 17.82 1.65 18.47
N VAL A 91 16.91 1.26 17.58
CA VAL A 91 16.46 2.07 16.45
C VAL A 91 15.76 3.34 16.91
N CYS A 92 14.86 3.24 17.90
CA CYS A 92 14.16 4.40 18.46
C CYS A 92 15.11 5.37 19.16
N ALA A 93 16.09 4.85 19.91
CA ALA A 93 17.13 5.66 20.54
C ALA A 93 17.98 6.40 19.51
N ALA A 94 18.41 5.72 18.44
CA ALA A 94 19.14 6.35 17.33
C ALA A 94 18.33 7.46 16.65
N ALA A 95 17.01 7.32 16.58
CA ALA A 95 16.12 8.31 16.00
C ALA A 95 15.69 9.41 16.99
N GLY A 96 15.97 9.27 18.27
CA GLY A 96 15.53 10.20 19.31
C GLY A 96 14.00 10.20 19.50
N VAL A 97 13.33 9.05 19.34
CA VAL A 97 11.89 8.91 19.47
C VAL A 97 11.52 7.94 20.58
N ASP A 98 10.33 8.15 21.18
CA ASP A 98 9.78 7.24 22.17
C ASP A 98 9.24 5.98 21.51
N GLY A 99 9.92 4.86 21.67
CA GLY A 99 9.52 3.55 21.13
C GLY A 99 8.24 2.98 21.74
N GLY A 100 7.86 3.42 22.95
CA GLY A 100 6.62 2.99 23.63
C GLY A 100 5.35 3.49 22.96
N ARG A 101 5.45 4.44 22.04
CA ARG A 101 4.32 4.91 21.21
C ARG A 101 3.91 3.90 20.16
N TYR A 102 4.75 2.93 19.83
CA TYR A 102 4.54 1.96 18.77
C TYR A 102 4.20 0.59 19.34
N ARG A 103 3.37 -0.14 18.64
CA ARG A 103 3.04 -1.54 18.97
C ARG A 103 3.73 -2.45 17.97
N LEU A 104 4.41 -3.44 18.50
CA LEU A 104 5.09 -4.45 17.71
C LEU A 104 4.15 -5.62 17.43
N TRP A 105 4.13 -6.09 16.18
CA TRP A 105 3.29 -7.18 15.71
C TRP A 105 4.13 -8.19 14.92
N VAL A 106 3.66 -9.43 14.89
CA VAL A 106 4.28 -10.50 14.10
C VAL A 106 3.26 -11.06 13.11
N GLU A 107 3.63 -11.05 11.84
CA GLU A 107 2.92 -11.74 10.78
C GLU A 107 3.45 -13.16 10.66
N PRO A 108 2.59 -14.22 10.67
CA PRO A 108 3.04 -15.62 10.58
C PRO A 108 3.44 -15.99 9.14
N SER A 109 4.19 -15.14 8.45
CA SER A 109 4.69 -15.36 7.10
C SER A 109 6.13 -15.88 7.12
N ARG A 110 6.44 -16.73 6.12
CA ARG A 110 7.81 -17.22 5.85
C ARG A 110 8.56 -16.33 4.87
N GLU A 111 7.89 -15.38 4.25
CA GLU A 111 8.51 -14.35 3.42
C GLU A 111 9.12 -13.28 4.31
N LEU A 112 10.36 -12.92 4.03
CA LEU A 112 11.08 -11.92 4.81
C LEU A 112 10.53 -10.53 4.45
N ASN A 113 9.81 -9.93 5.39
CA ASN A 113 9.19 -8.63 5.24
C ASN A 113 9.02 -7.92 6.59
N ALA A 114 8.85 -6.60 6.54
CA ALA A 114 8.34 -5.79 7.63
C ALA A 114 7.47 -4.69 7.05
N PHE A 115 6.61 -4.08 7.84
CA PHE A 115 5.80 -2.95 7.37
C PHE A 115 5.29 -2.09 8.52
N ALA A 116 5.17 -0.82 8.25
CA ALA A 116 4.54 0.16 9.09
C ALA A 116 3.06 0.30 8.70
N ALA A 117 2.15 0.25 9.67
CA ALA A 117 0.73 0.40 9.42
C ALA A 117 0.09 1.38 10.40
N GLY A 118 -1.00 2.02 9.98
CA GLY A 118 -1.76 2.93 10.83
C GLY A 118 -0.90 4.04 11.43
N GLY A 119 -1.13 4.33 12.70
CA GLY A 119 -0.39 5.39 13.39
C GLY A 119 0.71 4.91 14.33
N ARG A 120 0.66 3.63 14.73
CA ARG A 120 1.47 3.11 15.84
C ARG A 120 1.96 1.68 15.64
N THR A 121 1.65 1.03 14.53
CA THR A 121 1.99 -0.37 14.29
C THR A 121 3.27 -0.52 13.51
N VAL A 122 4.19 -1.30 14.04
CA VAL A 122 5.35 -1.85 13.34
C VAL A 122 5.24 -3.36 13.35
N ALA A 123 5.10 -3.95 12.18
CA ALA A 123 4.96 -5.38 12.05
C ALA A 123 6.18 -5.98 11.35
N VAL A 124 6.61 -7.14 11.81
CA VAL A 124 7.66 -7.94 11.19
C VAL A 124 7.13 -9.33 10.90
N THR A 125 7.58 -9.94 9.83
CA THR A 125 7.25 -11.34 9.56
C THR A 125 8.08 -12.26 10.46
N ARG A 126 7.60 -13.51 10.63
CA ARG A 126 8.37 -14.50 11.36
C ARG A 126 9.77 -14.70 10.76
N ALA A 127 9.89 -14.69 9.42
CA ALA A 127 11.18 -14.82 8.76
C ALA A 127 12.12 -13.63 9.04
N ALA A 128 11.60 -12.44 9.34
CA ALA A 128 12.42 -11.30 9.71
C ALA A 128 13.04 -11.45 11.11
N LEU A 129 12.42 -12.24 12.00
CA LEU A 129 12.97 -12.53 13.33
C LEU A 129 14.16 -13.50 13.27
N ASP A 130 14.33 -14.22 12.18
CA ASP A 130 15.47 -15.12 11.96
C ASP A 130 16.72 -14.36 11.45
N LEU A 131 16.60 -13.06 11.20
CA LEU A 131 17.74 -12.22 10.84
C LEU A 131 18.67 -12.00 12.03
N GLU A 132 19.96 -11.82 11.72
CA GLU A 132 20.89 -11.26 12.67
C GLU A 132 20.43 -9.86 13.11
N ARG A 133 20.78 -9.47 14.33
CA ARG A 133 20.35 -8.22 14.95
C ARG A 133 20.58 -6.98 14.08
N PRO A 134 21.75 -6.76 13.42
CA PRO A 134 21.94 -5.59 12.56
C PRO A 134 20.98 -5.55 11.38
N GLY A 135 20.65 -6.70 10.80
CA GLY A 135 19.69 -6.81 9.71
C GLY A 135 18.25 -6.50 10.15
N LEU A 136 17.84 -7.01 11.31
CA LEU A 136 16.54 -6.71 11.91
C LEU A 136 16.43 -5.21 12.25
N GLU A 137 17.45 -4.62 12.84
CA GLU A 137 17.49 -3.19 13.14
C GLU A 137 17.41 -2.33 11.87
N ALA A 138 18.06 -2.75 10.79
CA ALA A 138 18.01 -2.04 9.50
C ALA A 138 16.59 -2.01 8.91
N ILE A 139 15.87 -3.13 8.96
CA ILE A 139 14.47 -3.18 8.52
C ILE A 139 13.59 -2.31 9.43
N LEU A 140 13.74 -2.43 10.74
CA LEU A 140 12.98 -1.64 11.72
C LEU A 140 13.25 -0.14 11.56
N ALA A 141 14.47 0.27 11.25
CA ALA A 141 14.83 1.67 10.97
C ALA A 141 14.14 2.19 9.69
N HIS A 142 14.02 1.34 8.67
CA HIS A 142 13.27 1.64 7.46
C HIS A 142 11.78 1.86 7.76
N GLU A 143 11.16 0.94 8.53
CA GLU A 143 9.75 1.05 8.92
C GLU A 143 9.48 2.28 9.81
N LEU A 144 10.40 2.59 10.72
CA LEU A 144 10.32 3.83 11.49
C LEU A 144 10.35 5.06 10.56
N GLY A 145 11.12 5.01 9.47
CA GLY A 145 11.14 6.05 8.44
C GLY A 145 9.76 6.32 7.84
N HIS A 146 8.95 5.29 7.61
CA HIS A 146 7.57 5.43 7.14
C HIS A 146 6.67 6.10 8.19
N HIS A 147 6.83 5.77 9.47
CA HIS A 147 6.06 6.41 10.54
C HIS A 147 6.42 7.89 10.72
N LEU A 148 7.70 8.21 10.71
CA LEU A 148 8.19 9.59 10.92
C LEU A 148 7.82 10.52 9.75
N SER A 149 7.61 9.97 8.55
CA SER A 149 7.14 10.74 7.39
C SER A 149 5.63 11.00 7.37
N GLY A 150 4.87 10.45 8.34
CA GLY A 150 3.42 10.69 8.48
C GLY A 150 2.54 9.97 7.44
N HIS A 151 3.13 9.19 6.54
CA HIS A 151 2.40 8.54 5.44
C HIS A 151 1.43 7.45 5.90
N THR A 152 1.73 6.76 6.99
CA THR A 152 0.99 5.56 7.40
C THR A 152 -0.45 5.86 7.78
N ARG A 153 -0.71 6.95 8.52
CA ARG A 153 -2.09 7.36 8.89
C ARG A 153 -2.88 7.88 7.70
N ALA A 154 -2.27 8.77 6.90
CA ALA A 154 -2.90 9.30 5.70
C ALA A 154 -3.27 8.18 4.72
N ASN A 155 -2.37 7.21 4.53
CA ASN A 155 -2.61 6.05 3.69
C ASN A 155 -3.77 5.18 4.19
N LEU A 156 -3.93 5.01 5.51
CA LEU A 156 -5.04 4.24 6.08
C LEU A 156 -6.39 4.92 5.78
N LEU A 157 -6.49 6.23 5.99
CA LEU A 157 -7.69 7.00 5.67
C LEU A 157 -8.01 6.97 4.17
N VAL A 158 -7.01 7.21 3.33
CA VAL A 158 -7.15 7.14 1.86
C VAL A 158 -7.55 5.72 1.43
N HIS A 159 -7.02 4.70 2.12
CA HIS A 159 -7.42 3.32 1.87
C HIS A 159 -8.89 3.09 2.20
N TRP A 160 -9.37 3.57 3.34
CA TRP A 160 -10.77 3.48 3.73
C TRP A 160 -11.66 4.20 2.72
N LEU A 161 -11.41 5.49 2.50
CA LEU A 161 -12.23 6.32 1.61
C LEU A 161 -12.28 5.78 0.17
N GLY A 162 -11.21 5.16 -0.30
CA GLY A 162 -11.14 4.56 -1.63
C GLY A 162 -11.67 3.12 -1.73
N LEU A 163 -12.17 2.49 -0.66
CA LEU A 163 -12.65 1.10 -0.70
C LEU A 163 -13.78 0.87 -1.71
N PRO A 164 -14.85 1.69 -1.76
CA PRO A 164 -15.96 1.49 -2.71
C PRO A 164 -15.49 1.47 -4.17
N ALA A 165 -14.64 2.42 -4.59
CA ALA A 165 -14.09 2.45 -5.94
C ALA A 165 -13.20 1.21 -6.23
N ARG A 166 -12.43 0.75 -5.25
CA ARG A 166 -11.61 -0.47 -5.39
C ARG A 166 -12.45 -1.73 -5.52
N VAL A 167 -13.56 -1.82 -4.76
CA VAL A 167 -14.50 -2.93 -4.90
C VAL A 167 -15.12 -2.92 -6.30
N LEU A 168 -15.61 -1.77 -6.75
CA LEU A 168 -16.14 -1.62 -8.10
C LEU A 168 -15.09 -1.96 -9.17
N ALA A 169 -13.86 -1.51 -9.03
CA ALA A 169 -12.78 -1.84 -9.95
C ALA A 169 -12.44 -3.34 -9.97
N ARG A 170 -12.63 -4.06 -8.85
CA ARG A 170 -12.50 -5.53 -8.81
C ARG A 170 -13.67 -6.22 -9.54
N LEU A 171 -14.89 -5.73 -9.35
CA LEU A 171 -16.07 -6.24 -10.04
C LEU A 171 -15.95 -6.03 -11.56
N ILE A 172 -15.49 -4.85 -11.98
CA ILE A 172 -15.23 -4.57 -13.41
C ILE A 172 -14.18 -5.53 -13.97
N ARG A 173 -13.10 -5.79 -13.25
CA ARG A 173 -12.07 -6.76 -13.68
C ARG A 173 -12.63 -8.18 -13.77
N LEU A 174 -13.48 -8.56 -12.83
CA LEU A 174 -14.17 -9.84 -12.88
C LEU A 174 -15.07 -9.93 -14.12
N LEU A 175 -15.86 -8.89 -14.41
CA LEU A 175 -16.67 -8.81 -15.62
C LEU A 175 -15.81 -8.89 -16.88
N ALA A 176 -14.72 -8.15 -16.95
CA ALA A 176 -13.78 -8.21 -18.07
C ALA A 176 -13.16 -9.60 -18.26
N TRP A 177 -12.99 -10.36 -17.17
CA TRP A 177 -12.56 -11.77 -17.24
C TRP A 177 -13.70 -12.69 -17.71
N VAL A 178 -14.94 -12.45 -17.28
CA VAL A 178 -16.12 -13.26 -17.63
C VAL A 178 -16.53 -13.06 -19.09
N VAL A 179 -16.47 -11.83 -19.61
CA VAL A 179 -16.95 -11.49 -20.98
C VAL A 179 -16.38 -12.39 -22.07
N PRO A 180 -15.07 -12.67 -22.16
CA PRO A 180 -14.56 -13.61 -23.17
C PRO A 180 -15.03 -15.05 -22.96
N HIS A 181 -15.39 -15.42 -21.72
CA HIS A 181 -15.94 -16.76 -21.44
C HIS A 181 -17.36 -16.87 -21.94
N VAL A 182 -18.18 -15.81 -21.78
CA VAL A 182 -19.53 -15.73 -22.37
C VAL A 182 -19.42 -15.72 -23.88
N GLY A 183 -18.54 -14.95 -24.50
CA GLY A 183 -18.31 -14.97 -25.94
C GLY A 183 -18.00 -16.37 -26.46
N ARG A 184 -17.22 -17.17 -25.73
CA ARG A 184 -16.88 -18.54 -26.12
C ARG A 184 -18.08 -19.49 -26.20
N VAL A 185 -19.16 -19.24 -25.45
CA VAL A 185 -20.40 -20.02 -25.56
C VAL A 185 -20.99 -19.91 -26.98
N PHE A 186 -20.77 -18.74 -27.64
CA PHE A 186 -21.26 -18.52 -29.02
C PHE A 186 -20.32 -19.05 -30.10
N ARG A 187 -19.20 -19.70 -29.72
CA ARG A 187 -18.26 -20.30 -30.67
C ARG A 187 -18.90 -21.38 -31.54
N SER A 188 -19.95 -22.05 -31.05
CA SER A 188 -20.75 -23.01 -31.82
C SER A 188 -21.43 -22.40 -33.07
N PHE A 189 -21.68 -21.10 -33.05
CA PHE A 189 -22.21 -20.32 -34.19
C PHE A 189 -21.09 -19.73 -35.08
N GLY A 190 -19.85 -20.08 -34.80
CA GLY A 190 -18.66 -19.59 -35.51
C GLY A 190 -17.81 -18.59 -34.73
N ARG A 191 -16.53 -18.49 -35.16
CA ARG A 191 -15.56 -17.59 -34.51
C ARG A 191 -15.96 -16.10 -34.58
N SER A 192 -16.65 -15.73 -35.67
CA SER A 192 -17.15 -14.37 -35.86
C SER A 192 -18.21 -14.00 -34.80
N ALA A 193 -19.10 -14.94 -34.44
CA ALA A 193 -20.12 -14.74 -33.41
C ALA A 193 -19.46 -14.58 -32.01
N GLU A 194 -18.46 -15.40 -31.67
CA GLU A 194 -17.68 -15.27 -30.43
C GLU A 194 -17.06 -13.87 -30.32
N VAL A 195 -16.37 -13.41 -31.36
CA VAL A 195 -15.73 -12.12 -31.39
C VAL A 195 -16.74 -10.98 -31.28
N LEU A 196 -17.84 -11.06 -32.08
CA LEU A 196 -18.88 -10.05 -32.08
C LEU A 196 -19.50 -9.87 -30.68
N VAL A 197 -19.93 -10.97 -30.05
CA VAL A 197 -20.51 -10.94 -28.70
C VAL A 197 -19.52 -10.38 -27.68
N THR A 198 -18.27 -10.82 -27.73
CA THR A 198 -17.22 -10.31 -26.81
C THR A 198 -17.04 -8.81 -26.98
N VAL A 199 -16.95 -8.32 -28.21
CA VAL A 199 -16.79 -6.88 -28.50
C VAL A 199 -18.00 -6.07 -28.05
N LEU A 200 -19.21 -6.52 -28.37
CA LEU A 200 -20.44 -5.82 -27.99
C LEU A 200 -20.60 -5.72 -26.46
N LEU A 201 -20.35 -6.83 -25.74
CA LEU A 201 -20.39 -6.81 -24.28
C LEU A 201 -19.31 -5.91 -23.68
N SER A 202 -18.09 -5.95 -24.21
CA SER A 202 -17.00 -5.07 -23.77
C SER A 202 -17.33 -3.60 -24.00
N LEU A 203 -17.85 -3.27 -25.16
CA LEU A 203 -18.26 -1.90 -25.51
C LEU A 203 -19.42 -1.42 -24.64
N GLY A 204 -20.41 -2.28 -24.38
CA GLY A 204 -21.53 -1.99 -23.48
C GLY A 204 -21.06 -1.67 -22.06
N ILE A 205 -20.14 -2.47 -21.51
CA ILE A 205 -19.56 -2.22 -20.20
C ILE A 205 -18.78 -0.90 -20.17
N LEU A 206 -17.93 -0.65 -21.18
CA LEU A 206 -17.16 0.60 -21.26
C LEU A 206 -18.06 1.82 -21.37
N THR A 207 -19.11 1.73 -22.17
CA THR A 207 -20.10 2.81 -22.32
C THR A 207 -20.83 3.06 -21.01
N ALA A 208 -21.31 2.01 -20.34
CA ALA A 208 -21.97 2.15 -19.03
C ALA A 208 -21.04 2.79 -18.00
N LEU A 209 -19.76 2.39 -17.97
CA LEU A 209 -18.77 3.00 -17.06
C LEU A 209 -18.50 4.47 -17.40
N ALA A 210 -18.43 4.83 -18.68
CA ALA A 210 -18.22 6.21 -19.10
C ALA A 210 -19.36 7.13 -18.64
N PHE A 211 -20.60 6.62 -18.64
CA PHE A 211 -21.78 7.37 -18.18
C PHE A 211 -21.92 7.39 -16.65
N LEU A 212 -21.56 6.29 -15.96
CA LEU A 212 -21.72 6.17 -14.53
C LEU A 212 -20.58 6.80 -13.73
N ASP A 213 -19.34 6.53 -14.13
CA ASP A 213 -18.15 7.01 -13.44
C ASP A 213 -16.95 7.14 -14.39
N PRO A 214 -16.83 8.26 -15.13
CA PRO A 214 -15.73 8.48 -16.05
C PRO A 214 -14.36 8.50 -15.35
N TRP A 215 -14.30 8.83 -14.07
CA TRP A 215 -13.05 8.84 -13.29
C TRP A 215 -12.46 7.44 -13.13
N LEU A 216 -13.31 6.40 -13.08
CA LEU A 216 -12.84 5.03 -13.04
C LEU A 216 -12.07 4.63 -14.30
N LEU A 217 -12.45 5.17 -15.46
CA LEU A 217 -11.72 4.94 -16.71
C LEU A 217 -10.33 5.61 -16.71
N LEU A 218 -10.16 6.68 -15.94
CA LEU A 218 -8.87 7.39 -15.79
C LEU A 218 -7.96 6.75 -14.73
N THR A 219 -8.50 5.92 -13.81
CA THR A 219 -7.68 5.34 -12.73
C THR A 219 -6.48 4.51 -13.22
N PRO A 220 -6.54 3.74 -14.34
CA PRO A 220 -5.37 3.06 -14.87
C PRO A 220 -4.24 4.01 -15.29
N LEU A 221 -4.58 5.22 -15.77
CA LEU A 221 -3.61 6.24 -16.19
C LEU A 221 -2.91 6.86 -14.97
N LEU A 222 -3.58 6.91 -13.82
CA LEU A 222 -2.99 7.39 -12.56
C LEU A 222 -2.09 6.34 -11.89
N GLY A 223 -2.20 5.08 -12.28
CA GLY A 223 -1.43 3.97 -11.70
C GLY A 223 0.09 4.21 -11.67
N PRO A 224 0.75 4.60 -12.77
CA PRO A 224 2.19 4.90 -12.79
C PRO A 224 2.56 6.07 -11.87
N VAL A 225 1.71 7.10 -11.78
CA VAL A 225 1.96 8.28 -10.93
C VAL A 225 1.82 7.92 -9.45
N LEU A 226 0.80 7.12 -9.10
CA LEU A 226 0.62 6.59 -7.76
C LEU A 226 1.79 5.65 -7.36
N ALA A 227 2.24 4.80 -8.27
CA ALA A 227 3.39 3.95 -8.06
C ALA A 227 4.68 4.78 -7.88
N TRP A 228 4.85 5.85 -8.64
CA TRP A 228 5.97 6.78 -8.49
C TRP A 228 5.97 7.48 -7.12
N SER A 229 4.81 7.97 -6.68
CA SER A 229 4.64 8.56 -5.34
C SER A 229 5.03 7.59 -4.22
N LYS A 230 4.58 6.33 -4.31
CA LYS A 230 4.96 5.28 -3.34
C LYS A 230 6.47 5.01 -3.34
N ARG A 231 7.10 4.95 -4.53
CA ARG A 231 8.56 4.79 -4.64
C ARG A 231 9.34 5.91 -3.97
N LEU A 232 8.83 7.15 -4.02
CA LEU A 232 9.44 8.27 -3.28
C LEU A 232 9.38 8.04 -1.77
N GLY A 233 8.31 7.48 -1.25
CA GLY A 233 8.17 7.08 0.16
C GLY A 233 9.25 6.05 0.56
N GLU A 234 9.45 5.00 -0.26
CA GLU A 234 10.49 3.99 -0.03
C GLU A 234 11.90 4.61 0.04
N TYR A 235 12.24 5.46 -0.94
CA TYR A 235 13.55 6.13 -0.94
C TYR A 235 13.77 7.07 0.25
N ARG A 236 12.71 7.59 0.85
CA ARG A 236 12.81 8.40 2.08
C ARG A 236 13.02 7.54 3.31
N ALA A 237 12.30 6.43 3.41
CA ALA A 237 12.51 5.46 4.47
C ALA A 237 13.94 4.89 4.42
N ASP A 238 14.46 4.57 3.23
CA ASP A 238 15.86 4.15 3.02
C ASP A 238 16.85 5.24 3.49
N ARG A 239 16.59 6.49 3.12
CA ARG A 239 17.42 7.62 3.56
C ARG A 239 17.40 7.80 5.08
N MET A 240 16.25 7.60 5.71
CA MET A 240 16.15 7.65 7.17
C MET A 240 16.97 6.51 7.79
N ALA A 241 16.82 5.28 7.35
CA ALA A 241 17.62 4.15 7.84
C ALA A 241 19.14 4.40 7.66
N ALA A 242 19.55 4.99 6.52
CA ALA A 242 20.95 5.35 6.28
C ALA A 242 21.45 6.44 7.27
N ARG A 243 20.65 7.48 7.53
CA ARG A 243 20.97 8.54 8.50
C ARG A 243 21.09 8.04 9.94
N LEU A 244 20.33 7.01 10.29
CA LEU A 244 20.37 6.36 11.59
C LEU A 244 21.54 5.39 11.73
N GLY A 245 22.37 5.21 10.68
CA GLY A 245 23.55 4.34 10.69
C GLY A 245 23.29 2.93 10.14
N TYR A 246 22.05 2.59 9.76
CA TYR A 246 21.66 1.24 9.30
C TYR A 246 21.73 1.05 7.79
N GLY A 247 22.27 2.01 7.04
CA GLY A 247 22.26 2.00 5.56
C GLY A 247 23.00 0.83 4.94
N ARG A 248 24.14 0.41 5.54
CA ARG A 248 24.95 -0.71 5.03
C ARG A 248 24.20 -2.04 5.13
N GLU A 249 23.65 -2.33 6.28
CA GLU A 249 22.89 -3.55 6.57
C GLU A 249 21.63 -3.62 5.71
N LEU A 250 20.91 -2.49 5.57
CA LEU A 250 19.75 -2.40 4.67
C LEU A 250 20.15 -2.69 3.21
N ALA A 251 21.26 -2.13 2.74
CA ALA A 251 21.72 -2.36 1.38
C ALA A 251 22.17 -3.82 1.14
N LEU A 252 22.74 -4.49 2.15
CA LEU A 252 23.08 -5.91 2.08
C LEU A 252 21.81 -6.78 1.99
N LEU A 253 20.80 -6.48 2.79
CA LEU A 253 19.50 -7.17 2.73
C LEU A 253 18.82 -6.98 1.37
N LEU A 254 18.78 -5.75 0.86
CA LEU A 254 18.20 -5.45 -0.46
C LEU A 254 18.93 -6.18 -1.58
N LYS A 255 20.25 -6.35 -1.49
CA LYS A 255 21.02 -7.18 -2.43
C LYS A 255 20.63 -8.66 -2.35
N ALA A 256 20.51 -9.20 -1.14
CA ALA A 256 20.10 -10.58 -0.93
C ALA A 256 18.69 -10.85 -1.49
N TRP A 257 17.75 -9.90 -1.30
CA TRP A 257 16.42 -10.00 -1.89
C TRP A 257 16.44 -9.92 -3.42
N ASN A 258 17.22 -9.01 -3.98
CA ASN A 258 17.37 -8.89 -5.44
C ASN A 258 17.91 -10.19 -6.08
N LEU A 259 18.73 -10.94 -5.37
CA LEU A 259 19.22 -12.23 -5.86
C LEU A 259 18.14 -13.32 -5.85
N ARG A 260 17.23 -13.29 -4.87
CA ARG A 260 16.09 -14.21 -4.80
C ARG A 260 15.03 -13.91 -5.86
N ASP A 261 14.80 -12.63 -6.16
CA ASP A 261 13.77 -12.16 -7.11
C ASP A 261 14.21 -12.23 -8.58
N ARG A 262 15.44 -12.64 -8.90
CA ARG A 262 15.96 -12.70 -10.28
C ARG A 262 15.18 -13.62 -11.24
N GLY A 263 14.26 -14.46 -10.72
CA GLY A 263 13.36 -15.28 -11.53
C GLY A 263 12.11 -14.56 -12.05
N ASP A 264 11.82 -13.35 -11.56
CA ASP A 264 10.61 -12.61 -11.91
C ASP A 264 10.91 -11.50 -12.92
N GLU A 265 11.03 -11.86 -14.19
CA GLU A 265 11.11 -10.90 -15.30
C GLU A 265 9.77 -10.17 -15.46
N ARG A 266 9.56 -9.19 -14.61
CA ARG A 266 8.33 -8.37 -14.69
C ARG A 266 8.34 -7.59 -15.99
N ARG A 267 7.24 -7.73 -16.75
CA ARG A 267 7.00 -6.92 -17.95
C ARG A 267 7.10 -5.42 -17.61
N LEU A 268 7.51 -4.59 -18.57
CA LEU A 268 7.67 -3.14 -18.37
C LEU A 268 6.48 -2.49 -17.66
N TRP A 269 5.26 -2.89 -18.04
CA TRP A 269 4.03 -2.38 -17.43
C TRP A 269 3.91 -2.74 -15.95
N SER A 270 4.26 -3.95 -15.55
CA SER A 270 4.23 -4.34 -14.13
C SER A 270 5.27 -3.60 -13.31
N ARG A 271 6.43 -3.25 -13.88
CA ARG A 271 7.44 -2.38 -13.24
C ARG A 271 6.93 -0.95 -13.05
N LEU A 272 6.23 -0.39 -14.03
CA LEU A 272 5.64 0.95 -13.93
C LEU A 272 4.55 1.02 -12.88
N MET A 273 3.76 -0.04 -12.71
CA MET A 273 2.68 -0.16 -11.73
C MET A 273 3.15 -0.61 -10.35
N ALA A 274 4.39 -1.09 -10.19
CA ALA A 274 4.92 -1.53 -8.92
C ALA A 274 5.06 -0.34 -7.94
N GLY A 275 4.42 -0.46 -6.79
CA GLY A 275 4.52 0.55 -5.73
C GLY A 275 5.88 0.55 -5.02
N HIS A 276 6.61 -0.58 -5.06
CA HIS A 276 7.97 -0.68 -4.53
C HIS A 276 8.98 -0.58 -5.66
N PRO A 277 10.06 0.22 -5.50
CA PRO A 277 11.15 0.27 -6.47
C PRO A 277 11.90 -1.07 -6.48
N ALA A 278 12.58 -1.36 -7.59
CA ALA A 278 13.46 -2.52 -7.64
C ALA A 278 14.54 -2.41 -6.54
N HIS A 279 14.87 -3.54 -5.90
CA HIS A 279 15.85 -3.56 -4.82
C HIS A 279 17.20 -3.00 -5.25
N ILE A 280 17.59 -3.26 -6.52
CA ILE A 280 18.84 -2.74 -7.07
C ILE A 280 18.86 -1.21 -7.18
N ASP A 281 17.74 -0.58 -7.49
CA ASP A 281 17.63 0.89 -7.56
C ASP A 281 17.73 1.51 -6.16
N ARG A 282 17.18 0.86 -5.14
CA ARG A 282 17.31 1.25 -3.74
C ARG A 282 18.76 1.16 -3.28
N VAL A 283 19.45 0.05 -3.59
CA VAL A 283 20.88 -0.13 -3.30
C VAL A 283 21.74 0.96 -3.96
N LYS A 284 21.46 1.28 -5.24
CA LYS A 284 22.16 2.35 -5.96
C LYS A 284 22.00 3.68 -5.23
N ARG A 285 20.78 4.04 -4.86
CA ARG A 285 20.52 5.29 -4.13
C ARG A 285 21.16 5.34 -2.75
N LEU A 286 21.23 4.22 -2.02
CA LEU A 286 21.96 4.16 -0.76
C LEU A 286 23.46 4.42 -0.95
N LYS A 287 24.05 3.90 -2.04
CA LYS A 287 25.45 4.22 -2.39
C LYS A 287 25.64 5.69 -2.72
N ASP A 288 24.70 6.29 -3.48
CA ASP A 288 24.74 7.72 -3.82
C ASP A 288 24.64 8.61 -2.56
N LEU A 289 24.07 8.09 -1.46
CA LEU A 289 24.05 8.72 -0.14
C LEU A 289 25.33 8.50 0.67
N GLY A 290 26.34 7.84 0.10
CA GLY A 290 27.65 7.60 0.74
C GLY A 290 27.72 6.28 1.54
N VAL A 291 26.72 5.41 1.45
CA VAL A 291 26.77 4.09 2.09
C VAL A 291 27.82 3.21 1.42
N ARG A 292 28.86 2.86 2.16
CA ARG A 292 29.90 1.91 1.70
C ARG A 292 29.47 0.47 1.95
N LEU A 293 29.67 -0.39 0.97
CA LEU A 293 29.27 -1.82 1.00
C LEU A 293 30.48 -2.72 0.96
#